data_7b4cc33d191a9b5ba7a8156d942b4f31
#
_entry.id   7b4cc33d191a9b5ba7a8156d942b4f31
#
_cell.length_a   1.000
_cell.length_b   1.000
_cell.length_c   1.000
_cell.angle_alpha   90.00
_cell.angle_beta   90.00
_cell.angle_gamma   90.00
#
_symmetry.space_group_name_H-M   'P 1'
#
loop_
_entity.id
_entity.type
_entity.pdbx_description
1 polymer ?
#
loop_
_entity_poly.entity_id
_entity_poly.type
_entity_poly.pdbx_seq_one_letter_code
_entity_poly.pdbx_strand_id
1 'polypeptide(L)'
;MLLALLVAATVRGPADVESLTAAADAVVYARVTRQSSSWGRGGGQIFTTVALRPIETWKGAAEAAISVLVAGGEVGELSQSVPGEAAFSEGEEVVLFLHRRAPGLFAVERMALGKFSVAQGKALRDRRFVSCLGCAAGEADELSLDELRARVLGSARK
;
A
#
# COMPACT_ATOMS: atom_id res chain seq x y z
N MET A 1 -8.12 -26.94 -21.44
CA MET A 1 -8.66 -25.65 -20.98
C MET A 1 -8.26 -25.53 -19.51
N LEU A 2 -7.19 -24.77 -19.24
CA LEU A 2 -6.71 -24.57 -17.85
C LEU A 2 -7.60 -23.51 -17.20
N LEU A 3 -8.43 -23.90 -16.25
CA LEU A 3 -9.22 -22.98 -15.44
C LEU A 3 -8.26 -22.26 -14.49
N ALA A 4 -7.86 -21.04 -14.82
CA ALA A 4 -7.10 -20.22 -13.90
C ALA A 4 -8.01 -19.86 -12.73
N LEU A 5 -7.76 -20.48 -11.58
CA LEU A 5 -8.42 -20.12 -10.33
C LEU A 5 -7.94 -18.71 -9.94
N LEU A 6 -8.80 -17.72 -10.11
CA LEU A 6 -8.53 -16.36 -9.65
C LEU A 6 -8.60 -16.36 -8.13
N VAL A 7 -7.45 -16.42 -7.47
CA VAL A 7 -7.36 -16.30 -6.02
C VAL A 7 -7.30 -14.81 -5.68
N ALA A 8 -8.26 -14.32 -4.93
CA ALA A 8 -8.28 -12.97 -4.39
C ALA A 8 -8.12 -13.00 -2.87
N ALA A 9 -7.36 -12.06 -2.33
CA ALA A 9 -7.29 -11.87 -0.88
C ALA A 9 -8.57 -11.22 -0.37
N THR A 10 -9.01 -11.61 0.83
CA THR A 10 -10.16 -11.00 1.49
C THR A 10 -9.69 -10.17 2.68
N VAL A 11 -9.95 -8.88 2.64
CA VAL A 11 -9.68 -7.92 3.72
C VAL A 11 -10.98 -7.66 4.49
N ARG A 12 -10.93 -7.64 5.80
CA ARG A 12 -12.07 -7.35 6.67
C ARG A 12 -12.01 -5.91 7.20
N GLY A 13 -13.16 -5.28 7.27
CA GLY A 13 -13.36 -3.95 7.81
C GLY A 13 -13.30 -2.85 6.74
N PRO A 14 -13.69 -1.63 7.10
CA PRO A 14 -13.80 -0.53 6.15
C PRO A 14 -12.43 -0.12 5.59
N ALA A 15 -12.39 0.23 4.31
CA ALA A 15 -11.20 0.70 3.61
C ALA A 15 -11.44 2.06 2.92
N ASP A 16 -12.42 2.82 3.41
CA ASP A 16 -12.57 4.23 3.07
C ASP A 16 -11.38 5.05 3.59
N VAL A 17 -11.16 6.22 3.02
CA VAL A 17 -10.01 7.08 3.34
C VAL A 17 -9.94 7.41 4.84
N GLU A 18 -11.08 7.68 5.45
CA GLU A 18 -11.19 8.05 6.87
C GLU A 18 -10.81 6.87 7.77
N SER A 19 -11.31 5.68 7.48
CA SER A 19 -11.02 4.46 8.23
C SER A 19 -9.55 4.04 8.08
N LEU A 20 -9.01 4.13 6.87
CA LEU A 20 -7.58 3.88 6.61
C LEU A 20 -6.71 4.91 7.34
N THR A 21 -7.11 6.19 7.34
CA THR A 21 -6.39 7.24 8.07
C THR A 21 -6.38 6.97 9.57
N ALA A 22 -7.51 6.56 10.13
CA ALA A 22 -7.62 6.23 11.56
C ALA A 22 -6.73 5.03 11.96
N ALA A 23 -6.70 3.99 11.12
CA ALA A 23 -5.93 2.78 11.38
C ALA A 23 -4.43 2.94 11.15
N ALA A 24 -4.01 3.78 10.21
CA ALA A 24 -2.61 3.97 9.85
C ALA A 24 -1.81 4.71 10.92
N ASP A 25 -0.57 4.30 11.15
CA ASP A 25 0.41 5.04 11.96
C ASP A 25 0.99 6.23 11.18
N ALA A 26 1.07 6.11 9.87
CA ALA A 26 1.54 7.16 8.98
C ALA A 26 0.78 7.15 7.65
N VAL A 27 0.56 8.34 7.08
CA VAL A 27 0.07 8.49 5.71
C VAL A 27 1.04 9.40 4.97
N VAL A 28 1.59 8.90 3.87
CA VAL A 28 2.63 9.59 3.12
C VAL A 28 2.32 9.63 1.62
N TYR A 29 2.61 10.76 1.01
CA TYR A 29 2.76 10.88 -0.43
C TYR A 29 4.26 10.77 -0.74
N ALA A 30 4.65 9.79 -1.53
CA ALA A 30 6.05 9.43 -1.71
C ALA A 30 6.35 8.93 -3.13
N ARG A 31 7.63 8.90 -3.47
CA ARG A 31 8.14 8.28 -4.71
C ARG A 31 8.87 6.98 -4.37
N VAL A 32 8.58 5.93 -5.12
CA VAL A 32 9.30 4.66 -5.06
C VAL A 32 10.68 4.84 -5.67
N THR A 33 11.74 4.60 -4.90
CA THR A 33 13.11 4.78 -5.37
C THR A 33 13.80 3.47 -5.72
N ARG A 34 13.46 2.38 -5.02
CA ARG A 34 14.08 1.07 -5.22
C ARG A 34 13.21 -0.05 -4.66
N GLN A 35 13.35 -1.23 -5.25
CA GLN A 35 12.81 -2.47 -4.71
C GLN A 35 13.91 -3.52 -4.59
N SER A 36 13.83 -4.35 -3.55
CA SER A 36 14.76 -5.46 -3.32
C SER A 36 14.04 -6.62 -2.66
N SER A 37 14.10 -7.79 -3.28
CA SER A 37 13.47 -9.00 -2.76
C SER A 37 14.49 -9.90 -2.07
N SER A 38 14.07 -10.55 -1.01
CA SER A 38 14.88 -11.51 -0.25
C SER A 38 14.01 -12.56 0.43
N TRP A 39 14.64 -13.68 0.79
CA TRP A 39 13.98 -14.68 1.64
C TRP A 39 13.73 -14.12 3.03
N GLY A 40 12.54 -14.41 3.56
CA GLY A 40 12.24 -14.18 4.97
C GLY A 40 13.06 -15.09 5.88
N ARG A 41 13.07 -14.78 7.17
CA ARG A 41 13.74 -15.59 8.18
C ARG A 41 13.19 -17.02 8.17
N GLY A 42 14.08 -18.01 8.05
CA GLY A 42 13.70 -19.41 7.97
C GLY A 42 13.36 -19.92 6.57
N GLY A 43 13.41 -19.07 5.54
CA GLY A 43 13.08 -19.45 4.15
C GLY A 43 11.57 -19.64 3.91
N GLY A 44 11.20 -20.12 2.74
CA GLY A 44 9.81 -20.45 2.37
C GLY A 44 8.95 -19.28 1.91
N GLN A 45 9.21 -18.06 2.35
CA GLN A 45 8.50 -16.85 1.94
C GLN A 45 9.47 -15.80 1.44
N ILE A 46 9.18 -15.25 0.26
CA ILE A 46 9.90 -14.09 -0.29
C ILE A 46 9.19 -12.81 0.15
N PHE A 47 9.96 -11.81 0.52
CA PHE A 47 9.49 -10.46 0.80
C PHE A 47 10.24 -9.45 -0.07
N THR A 48 9.55 -8.42 -0.48
CA THR A 48 10.14 -7.27 -1.16
C THR A 48 10.15 -6.08 -0.21
N THR A 49 11.31 -5.48 -0.06
CA THR A 49 11.47 -4.19 0.61
C THR A 49 11.43 -3.09 -0.45
N VAL A 50 10.48 -2.19 -0.29
CA VAL A 50 10.28 -1.03 -1.17
C VAL A 50 10.81 0.21 -0.46
N ALA A 51 11.84 0.82 -1.02
CA ALA A 51 12.39 2.07 -0.51
C ALA A 51 11.64 3.26 -1.10
N LEU A 52 11.23 4.17 -0.24
CA LEU A 52 10.43 5.35 -0.58
C LEU A 52 11.14 6.62 -0.14
N ARG A 53 11.04 7.65 -0.97
CA ARG A 53 11.38 9.02 -0.61
C ARG A 53 10.06 9.79 -0.42
N PRO A 54 9.72 10.19 0.81
CA PRO A 54 8.56 11.01 1.07
C PRO A 54 8.62 12.36 0.34
N ILE A 55 7.50 12.76 -0.24
CA ILE A 55 7.28 14.09 -0.82
C ILE A 55 6.53 14.94 0.20
N GLU A 56 5.47 14.38 0.78
CA GLU A 56 4.71 14.97 1.88
C GLU A 56 4.33 13.90 2.90
N THR A 57 4.29 14.28 4.17
CA THR A 57 3.75 13.46 5.25
C THR A 57 2.43 14.08 5.70
N TRP A 58 1.33 13.33 5.53
CA TRP A 58 -0.02 13.81 5.86
C TRP A 58 -0.48 13.36 7.25
N LYS A 59 0.08 12.28 7.76
CA LYS A 59 -0.11 11.77 9.13
C LYS A 59 1.17 11.12 9.63
N GLY A 60 1.43 11.24 10.93
CA GLY A 60 2.61 10.65 11.59
C GLY A 60 3.84 11.54 11.54
N ALA A 61 4.98 11.00 11.98
CA ALA A 61 6.25 11.72 11.97
C ALA A 61 6.84 11.79 10.55
N ALA A 62 7.38 12.95 10.18
CA ALA A 62 8.13 13.09 8.93
C ALA A 62 9.45 12.30 9.03
N GLU A 63 9.66 11.39 8.09
CA GLU A 63 10.89 10.60 7.97
C GLU A 63 11.56 10.93 6.63
N ALA A 64 12.89 10.98 6.61
CA ALA A 64 13.64 11.28 5.38
C ALA A 64 13.61 10.11 4.37
N ALA A 65 13.48 8.88 4.88
CA ALA A 65 13.37 7.66 4.10
C ALA A 65 12.43 6.67 4.81
N ILE A 66 11.66 5.95 4.03
CA ILE A 66 10.71 4.94 4.51
C ILE A 66 10.99 3.65 3.75
N SER A 67 10.96 2.52 4.46
CA SER A 67 10.96 1.19 3.88
C SER A 67 9.62 0.53 4.12
N VAL A 68 9.04 -0.04 3.07
CA VAL A 68 7.78 -0.80 3.14
C VAL A 68 8.07 -2.25 2.79
N LEU A 69 7.61 -3.15 3.64
CA LEU A 69 7.72 -4.60 3.43
C LEU A 69 6.42 -5.11 2.83
N VAL A 70 6.53 -5.79 1.69
CA VAL A 70 5.41 -6.48 1.04
C VAL A 70 5.74 -7.95 0.85
N ALA A 71 4.73 -8.81 0.93
CA ALA A 71 4.91 -10.24 0.70
C ALA A 71 4.99 -10.55 -0.80
N GLY A 72 5.87 -11.49 -1.16
CA GLY A 72 6.14 -11.86 -2.55
C GLY A 72 7.36 -11.15 -3.12
N GLY A 73 7.68 -11.47 -4.35
CA GLY A 73 8.83 -10.94 -5.09
C GLY A 73 9.59 -12.02 -5.83
N GLU A 74 10.78 -11.69 -6.29
CA GLU A 74 11.63 -12.58 -7.08
C GLU A 74 13.02 -12.68 -6.47
N VAL A 75 13.51 -13.91 -6.29
CA VAL A 75 14.87 -14.20 -5.84
C VAL A 75 15.47 -15.27 -6.75
N GLY A 76 16.48 -14.92 -7.53
CA GLY A 76 17.02 -15.79 -8.58
C GLY A 76 15.95 -16.13 -9.61
N GLU A 77 15.73 -17.43 -9.83
CA GLU A 77 14.70 -17.94 -10.77
C GLU A 77 13.34 -18.18 -10.10
N LEU A 78 13.23 -17.92 -8.79
CA LEU A 78 12.00 -18.16 -8.03
C LEU A 78 11.20 -16.87 -7.87
N SER A 79 9.91 -16.97 -8.16
CA SER A 79 8.93 -15.88 -8.01
C SER A 79 7.80 -16.35 -7.11
N GLN A 80 7.42 -15.50 -6.17
CA GLN A 80 6.24 -15.67 -5.33
C GLN A 80 5.30 -14.49 -5.49
N SER A 81 4.04 -14.76 -5.79
CA SER A 81 2.98 -13.76 -5.85
C SER A 81 1.99 -13.99 -4.72
N VAL A 82 1.67 -12.94 -3.99
CA VAL A 82 0.64 -12.95 -2.96
C VAL A 82 -0.54 -12.14 -3.46
N PRO A 83 -1.69 -12.79 -3.73
CA PRO A 83 -2.88 -12.07 -4.19
C PRO A 83 -3.30 -10.99 -3.20
N GLY A 84 -3.64 -9.82 -3.72
CA GLY A 84 -4.09 -8.68 -2.90
C GLY A 84 -2.98 -7.85 -2.26
N GLU A 85 -1.73 -8.28 -2.32
CA GLU A 85 -0.61 -7.48 -1.85
C GLU A 85 -0.41 -6.25 -2.74
N ALA A 86 0.06 -5.15 -2.15
CA ALA A 86 0.36 -3.94 -2.90
C ALA A 86 1.54 -4.16 -3.84
N ALA A 87 1.35 -3.82 -5.11
CA ALA A 87 2.41 -3.86 -6.12
C ALA A 87 3.00 -2.46 -6.32
N PHE A 88 4.31 -2.40 -6.57
CA PHE A 88 5.05 -1.15 -6.74
C PHE A 88 5.90 -1.19 -8.02
N SER A 89 6.15 -0.01 -8.59
CA SER A 89 7.09 0.18 -9.69
C SER A 89 8.09 1.27 -9.32
N GLU A 90 9.36 1.10 -9.64
CA GLU A 90 10.38 2.12 -9.40
C GLU A 90 10.04 3.40 -10.17
N GLY A 91 10.18 4.55 -9.51
CA GLY A 91 9.84 5.85 -10.05
C GLY A 91 8.38 6.27 -9.92
N GLU A 92 7.47 5.33 -9.55
CA GLU A 92 6.06 5.72 -9.37
C GLU A 92 5.87 6.59 -8.13
N GLU A 93 4.87 7.47 -8.20
CA GLU A 93 4.40 8.22 -7.05
C GLU A 93 3.18 7.53 -6.44
N VAL A 94 3.15 7.48 -5.12
CA VAL A 94 2.13 6.75 -4.37
C VAL A 94 1.67 7.52 -3.13
N VAL A 95 0.42 7.34 -2.76
CA VAL A 95 -0.06 7.65 -1.42
C VAL A 95 -0.25 6.34 -0.68
N LEU A 96 0.36 6.23 0.50
CA LEU A 96 0.35 5.02 1.30
C LEU A 96 -0.19 5.28 2.70
N PHE A 97 -1.10 4.41 3.11
CA PHE A 97 -1.55 4.26 4.48
C PHE A 97 -0.72 3.14 5.11
N LEU A 98 0.08 3.48 6.11
CA LEU A 98 1.13 2.61 6.62
C LEU A 98 0.94 2.30 8.10
N HIS A 99 1.16 1.04 8.47
CA HIS A 99 1.33 0.67 9.87
C HIS A 99 2.80 0.29 10.15
N ARG A 100 3.30 0.67 11.31
CA ARG A 100 4.68 0.48 11.70
C ARG A 100 4.95 -0.97 12.11
N ARG A 101 6.00 -1.54 11.56
CA ARG A 101 6.48 -2.89 11.91
C ARG A 101 7.72 -2.83 12.80
N ALA A 102 8.61 -1.89 12.53
CA ALA A 102 9.83 -1.62 13.27
C ALA A 102 10.27 -0.17 12.98
N PRO A 103 11.27 0.37 13.67
CA PRO A 103 11.81 1.69 13.32
C PRO A 103 12.20 1.77 11.84
N GLY A 104 11.60 2.73 11.11
CA GLY A 104 11.82 2.93 9.67
C GLY A 104 11.23 1.87 8.74
N LEU A 105 10.59 0.83 9.27
CA LEU A 105 9.98 -0.25 8.51
C LEU A 105 8.46 -0.29 8.71
N PHE A 106 7.74 -0.28 7.61
CA PHE A 106 6.28 -0.25 7.58
C PHE A 106 5.71 -1.37 6.70
N ALA A 107 4.43 -1.60 6.82
CA ALA A 107 3.64 -2.36 5.87
C ALA A 107 2.41 -1.54 5.46
N VAL A 108 1.85 -1.84 4.28
CA VAL A 108 0.66 -1.15 3.78
C VAL A 108 -0.55 -1.61 4.58
N GLU A 109 -1.33 -0.65 5.06
CA GLU A 109 -2.57 -0.94 5.78
C GLU A 109 -3.59 -1.57 4.82
N ARG A 110 -4.17 -2.70 5.21
CA ARG A 110 -5.15 -3.44 4.41
C ARG A 110 -4.68 -3.81 3.00
N MET A 111 -3.41 -4.22 2.86
CA MET A 111 -2.84 -4.69 1.58
C MET A 111 -2.97 -3.61 0.48
N ALA A 112 -3.31 -3.98 -0.74
CA ALA A 112 -3.44 -3.05 -1.86
C ALA A 112 -4.50 -1.94 -1.65
N LEU A 113 -5.46 -2.13 -0.73
CA LEU A 113 -6.47 -1.11 -0.43
C LEU A 113 -5.88 0.16 0.22
N GLY A 114 -4.74 0.04 0.89
CA GLY A 114 -4.04 1.16 1.50
C GLY A 114 -3.03 1.84 0.57
N LYS A 115 -3.02 1.51 -0.72
CA LYS A 115 -2.15 2.12 -1.72
C LYS A 115 -2.96 2.82 -2.81
N PHE A 116 -2.62 4.06 -3.10
CA PHE A 116 -3.05 4.79 -4.30
C PHE A 116 -1.83 5.12 -5.15
N SER A 117 -1.86 4.75 -6.44
CA SER A 117 -0.89 5.21 -7.43
C SER A 117 -1.26 6.60 -7.90
N VAL A 118 -0.28 7.49 -8.01
CA VAL A 118 -0.51 8.89 -8.38
C VAL A 118 0.08 9.17 -9.75
N ALA A 119 -0.75 9.69 -10.65
CA ALA A 119 -0.33 10.17 -11.96
C ALA A 119 -1.22 11.34 -12.38
N GLN A 120 -0.62 12.39 -12.94
CA GLN A 120 -1.34 13.57 -13.48
C GLN A 120 -2.38 14.17 -12.50
N GLY A 121 -2.01 14.26 -11.22
CA GLY A 121 -2.87 14.81 -10.18
C GLY A 121 -4.04 13.90 -9.74
N LYS A 122 -4.08 12.67 -10.20
CA LYS A 122 -5.07 11.65 -9.82
C LYS A 122 -4.44 10.57 -8.97
N ALA A 123 -5.17 10.10 -7.98
CA ALA A 123 -4.83 8.97 -7.12
C ALA A 123 -5.77 7.80 -7.44
N LEU A 124 -5.20 6.67 -7.83
CA LEU A 124 -5.92 5.49 -8.28
C LEU A 124 -5.57 4.28 -7.42
N ARG A 125 -6.58 3.62 -6.87
CA ARG A 125 -6.45 2.40 -6.09
C ARG A 125 -6.69 1.17 -6.94
N ASP A 126 -5.75 0.22 -6.96
CA ASP A 126 -5.91 -1.07 -7.62
C ASP A 126 -6.43 -2.12 -6.64
N ARG A 127 -7.64 -2.59 -6.84
CA ARG A 127 -8.27 -3.62 -6.00
C ARG A 127 -8.63 -4.90 -6.75
N ARG A 128 -8.04 -5.13 -7.92
CA ARG A 128 -8.39 -6.28 -8.77
C ARG A 128 -8.33 -7.63 -8.07
N PHE A 129 -7.39 -7.80 -7.13
CA PHE A 129 -7.16 -9.05 -6.41
C PHE A 129 -7.47 -8.94 -4.90
N VAL A 130 -8.26 -7.95 -4.52
CA VAL A 130 -8.67 -7.73 -3.13
C VAL A 130 -10.17 -7.60 -3.05
N SER A 131 -10.78 -8.46 -2.25
CA SER A 131 -12.18 -8.34 -1.84
C SER A 131 -12.25 -7.70 -0.45
N CYS A 132 -13.19 -6.82 -0.25
CA CYS A 132 -13.39 -6.13 1.03
C CYS A 132 -14.72 -6.53 1.66
N LEU A 133 -14.67 -7.14 2.84
CA LEU A 133 -15.85 -7.39 3.68
C LEU A 133 -16.02 -6.22 4.67
N GLY A 134 -17.15 -5.52 4.58
CA GLY A 134 -17.46 -4.37 5.44
C GLY A 134 -17.04 -3.04 4.87
N CYS A 135 -16.58 -2.99 3.60
CA CYS A 135 -16.43 -1.73 2.89
C CYS A 135 -17.78 -1.17 2.47
N ALA A 136 -17.91 0.16 2.55
CA ALA A 136 -19.09 0.84 2.04
C ALA A 136 -19.22 0.65 0.52
N ALA A 137 -20.44 0.41 0.04
CA ALA A 137 -20.71 0.41 -1.39
C ALA A 137 -20.49 1.84 -1.94
N GLY A 138 -19.75 1.95 -3.05
CA GLY A 138 -19.51 3.23 -3.72
C GLY A 138 -18.31 4.03 -3.23
N GLU A 139 -17.44 3.45 -2.39
CA GLU A 139 -16.15 4.08 -2.09
C GLU A 139 -15.34 4.25 -3.37
N ALA A 140 -14.89 5.49 -3.63
CA ALA A 140 -14.19 5.82 -4.86
C ALA A 140 -12.78 5.20 -4.87
N ASP A 141 -12.46 4.49 -5.95
CA ASP A 141 -11.12 3.99 -6.22
C ASP A 141 -10.26 5.02 -6.99
N GLU A 142 -10.87 6.08 -7.50
CA GLU A 142 -10.22 7.21 -8.15
C GLU A 142 -10.64 8.51 -7.49
N LEU A 143 -9.66 9.30 -7.05
CA LEU A 143 -9.82 10.63 -6.45
C LEU A 143 -8.80 11.58 -7.08
N SER A 144 -9.04 12.89 -7.02
CA SER A 144 -7.94 13.83 -7.22
C SER A 144 -6.96 13.72 -6.03
N LEU A 145 -5.68 13.97 -6.28
CA LEU A 145 -4.67 13.96 -5.22
C LEU A 145 -5.01 14.98 -4.12
N ASP A 146 -5.51 16.14 -4.52
CA ASP A 146 -5.91 17.20 -3.59
C ASP A 146 -7.10 16.80 -2.72
N GLU A 147 -8.09 16.11 -3.29
CA GLU A 147 -9.22 15.58 -2.54
C GLU A 147 -8.79 14.50 -1.54
N LEU A 148 -7.96 13.55 -1.98
CA LEU A 148 -7.40 12.53 -1.09
C LEU A 148 -6.63 13.17 0.07
N ARG A 149 -5.77 14.15 -0.23
CA ARG A 149 -5.01 14.91 0.76
C ARG A 149 -5.93 15.61 1.76
N ALA A 150 -6.94 16.30 1.29
CA ALA A 150 -7.89 17.03 2.14
C ALA A 150 -8.66 16.08 3.08
N ARG A 151 -9.11 14.92 2.60
CA ARG A 151 -9.80 13.89 3.39
C ARG A 151 -8.88 13.33 4.48
N VAL A 152 -7.64 12.98 4.15
CA VAL A 152 -6.65 12.48 5.13
C VAL A 152 -6.37 13.54 6.21
N LEU A 153 -6.06 14.78 5.82
CA LEU A 153 -5.76 15.86 6.76
C LEU A 153 -6.97 16.23 7.64
N GLY A 154 -8.18 16.15 7.10
CA GLY A 154 -9.41 16.34 7.84
C GLY A 154 -9.67 15.26 8.88
N SER A 155 -9.35 14.01 8.56
CA SER A 155 -9.51 12.85 9.46
C SER A 155 -8.41 12.77 10.52
N ALA A 156 -7.17 13.16 10.19
CA ALA A 156 -6.04 13.10 11.10
C ALA A 156 -6.10 14.13 12.25
N ARG A 157 -6.96 15.16 12.14
CA ARG A 157 -7.16 16.19 13.17
C ARG A 157 -8.23 15.86 14.21
N LYS A 158 -8.97 14.80 14.02
CA LYS A 158 -10.00 14.32 14.95
C LYS A 158 -9.40 13.31 15.95
#